data_fe70b440617b0b1d4fe50b0feaa903f3
#
_entry.id   fe70b440617b0b1d4fe50b0feaa903f3
#
_cell.length_a   1.000
_cell.length_b   1.000
_cell.length_c   1.000
_cell.angle_alpha   90.00
_cell.angle_beta   90.00
_cell.angle_gamma   90.00
#
_symmetry.space_group_name_H-M   'P 1'
#
loop_
_entity.id
_entity.type
_entity.pdbx_description
1 polymer ?
#
loop_
_entity_poly.entity_id
_entity_poly.type
_entity_poly.pdbx_seq_one_letter_code
_entity_poly.pdbx_strand_id
1 'polypeptide(L)' 'MKSFTKSECLDDLRRRILSTDLSPGQDLDESGLSEYYSMSRTPLREVLQRLQGEGYVVMSENRGAKVASMDI' A
#
# COMPACT_ATOMS: atom_id res chain seq x y z
N MET A 1 -10.12 6.48 -18.41
CA MET A 1 -9.18 5.90 -17.45
C MET A 1 -9.93 5.18 -16.36
N LYS A 2 -9.44 4.03 -15.98
CA LYS A 2 -10.11 3.21 -15.00
C LYS A 2 -9.57 3.51 -13.60
N SER A 3 -10.49 3.82 -12.69
CA SER A 3 -10.13 3.99 -11.29
C SER A 3 -10.27 2.66 -10.55
N PHE A 4 -9.37 2.40 -9.65
CA PHE A 4 -9.47 1.21 -8.81
C PHE A 4 -10.42 1.47 -7.65
N THR A 5 -11.21 0.47 -7.29
CA THR A 5 -11.96 0.53 -6.03
C THR A 5 -11.00 0.23 -4.89
N LYS A 6 -11.44 0.49 -3.64
CA LYS A 6 -10.62 0.15 -2.49
C LYS A 6 -10.28 -1.33 -2.46
N SER A 7 -11.26 -2.16 -2.78
CA SER A 7 -11.06 -3.61 -2.79
C SER A 7 -10.03 -4.02 -3.83
N GLU A 8 -10.13 -3.46 -5.02
CA GLU A 8 -9.19 -3.75 -6.09
C GLU A 8 -7.78 -3.29 -5.74
N CYS A 9 -7.68 -2.10 -5.18
CA CYS A 9 -6.40 -1.55 -4.77
C CYS A 9 -5.77 -2.42 -3.68
N LEU A 10 -6.56 -2.84 -2.70
CA LEU A 10 -6.09 -3.68 -1.62
C LEU A 10 -5.53 -5.00 -2.16
N ASP A 11 -6.29 -5.65 -3.05
CA ASP A 11 -5.87 -6.91 -3.63
C ASP A 11 -4.60 -6.75 -4.48
N ASP A 12 -4.54 -5.68 -5.25
CA ASP A 12 -3.38 -5.44 -6.10
C ASP A 12 -2.12 -5.20 -5.28
N LEU A 13 -2.21 -4.36 -4.26
CA LEU A 13 -1.07 -4.08 -3.40
C LEU A 13 -0.62 -5.32 -2.64
N ARG A 14 -1.57 -6.08 -2.12
CA ARG A 14 -1.23 -7.32 -1.40
C ARG A 14 -0.48 -8.28 -2.32
N ARG A 15 -0.96 -8.44 -3.53
CA ARG A 15 -0.32 -9.33 -4.51
C ARG A 15 1.08 -8.86 -4.86
N ARG A 16 1.25 -7.55 -5.05
CA ARG A 16 2.58 -7.00 -5.39
C ARG A 16 3.57 -7.16 -4.25
N ILE A 17 3.10 -7.07 -3.02
CA ILE A 17 3.97 -7.31 -1.87
C ILE A 17 4.35 -8.78 -1.78
N LEU A 18 3.39 -9.66 -1.97
CA LEU A 18 3.65 -11.09 -1.89
C LEU A 18 4.54 -11.60 -3.02
N SER A 19 4.43 -10.98 -4.19
CA SER A 19 5.27 -11.38 -5.33
C SER A 19 6.61 -10.66 -5.35
N THR A 20 6.89 -9.83 -4.35
CA THR A 20 8.10 -9.03 -4.19
C THR A 20 8.30 -7.98 -5.27
N ASP A 21 7.25 -7.63 -6.02
CA ASP A 21 7.29 -6.44 -6.88
C ASP A 21 7.55 -5.20 -6.04
N LEU A 22 7.03 -5.19 -4.82
CA LEU A 22 7.36 -4.19 -3.83
C LEU A 22 8.25 -4.87 -2.78
N SER A 23 9.47 -4.41 -2.67
CA SER A 23 10.47 -5.07 -1.84
C SER A 23 10.21 -4.85 -0.35
N PRO A 24 10.58 -5.81 0.50
CA PRO A 24 10.49 -5.60 1.95
C PRO A 24 11.28 -4.36 2.37
N GLY A 25 10.66 -3.52 3.17
CA GLY A 25 11.30 -2.29 3.64
C GLY A 25 11.23 -1.13 2.66
N GLN A 26 10.66 -1.35 1.48
CA GLN A 26 10.55 -0.30 0.48
C GLN A 26 9.55 0.77 0.93
N ASP A 27 9.91 2.03 0.74
CA ASP A 27 9.00 3.13 1.04
C ASP A 27 7.87 3.16 0.02
N LEU A 28 6.67 3.41 0.51
CA LEU A 28 5.49 3.55 -0.33
C LEU A 28 5.08 5.01 -0.35
N ASP A 29 5.15 5.61 -1.52
CA ASP A 29 4.80 7.02 -1.70
C ASP A 29 3.31 7.14 -1.91
N GLU A 30 2.60 7.74 -0.94
CA GLU A 30 1.15 7.89 -1.04
C GLU A 30 0.73 8.68 -2.28
N SER A 31 1.49 9.72 -2.62
CA SER A 31 1.18 10.50 -3.81
C SER A 31 1.29 9.67 -5.07
N GLY A 32 2.37 8.91 -5.18
CA GLY A 32 2.56 8.04 -6.34
C GLY A 32 1.51 6.97 -6.44
N LEU A 33 1.14 6.36 -5.31
CA LEU A 33 0.11 5.33 -5.30
C LEU A 33 -1.25 5.93 -5.64
N SER A 34 -1.53 7.12 -5.14
CA SER A 34 -2.77 7.83 -5.45
C SER A 34 -2.91 8.04 -6.96
N GLU A 35 -1.84 8.44 -7.61
CA GLU A 35 -1.83 8.61 -9.06
C GLU A 35 -1.94 7.29 -9.79
N TYR A 36 -1.19 6.30 -9.34
CA TYR A 36 -1.17 4.99 -9.99
C TYR A 36 -2.55 4.34 -9.99
N TYR A 37 -3.24 4.42 -8.85
CA TYR A 37 -4.56 3.78 -8.72
C TYR A 37 -5.70 4.73 -9.04
N SER A 38 -5.43 5.97 -9.39
CA SER A 38 -6.44 6.98 -9.65
C SER A 38 -7.43 7.10 -8.49
N MET A 39 -6.89 7.15 -7.29
CA MET A 39 -7.67 7.24 -6.05
C MET A 39 -7.24 8.46 -5.27
N SER A 40 -8.17 9.07 -4.56
CA SER A 40 -7.80 10.11 -3.61
C SER A 40 -7.11 9.50 -2.41
N ARG A 41 -6.47 10.34 -1.60
CA ARG A 41 -5.67 9.84 -0.49
C ARG A 41 -6.49 9.18 0.61
N THR A 42 -7.70 9.68 0.85
CA THR A 42 -8.52 9.13 1.93
C THR A 42 -8.81 7.65 1.75
N PRO A 43 -9.37 7.20 0.61
CA PRO A 43 -9.57 5.76 0.43
C PRO A 43 -8.27 4.98 0.35
N LEU A 44 -7.23 5.61 -0.21
CA LEU A 44 -5.93 4.95 -0.28
C LEU A 44 -5.36 4.67 1.11
N ARG A 45 -5.46 5.64 2.01
CA ARG A 45 -4.98 5.44 3.37
C ARG A 45 -5.75 4.35 4.10
N GLU A 46 -7.05 4.22 3.82
CA GLU A 46 -7.83 3.13 4.39
C GLU A 46 -7.31 1.78 3.92
N VAL A 47 -6.93 1.69 2.65
CA VAL A 47 -6.33 0.46 2.12
C VAL A 47 -5.01 0.16 2.82
N LEU A 48 -4.18 1.19 2.97
CA LEU A 48 -2.87 1.01 3.63
C LEU A 48 -3.04 0.61 5.09
N GLN A 49 -4.02 1.19 5.79
CA GLN A 49 -4.30 0.79 7.16
C GLN A 49 -4.75 -0.65 7.26
N ARG A 50 -5.54 -1.10 6.30
CA ARG A 50 -5.97 -2.50 6.26
C ARG A 50 -4.76 -3.42 6.05
N LEU A 51 -3.87 -3.05 5.15
CA LEU A 51 -2.65 -3.83 4.91
C LEU A 51 -1.76 -3.84 6.16
N GLN A 52 -1.70 -2.74 6.89
CA GLN A 52 -0.96 -2.71 8.14
C GLN A 52 -1.58 -3.68 9.16
N GLY A 53 -2.90 -3.71 9.23
CA GLY A 53 -3.58 -4.64 10.12
C GLY A 53 -3.31 -6.09 9.76
N GLU A 54 -3.01 -6.37 8.50
CA GLU A 54 -2.69 -7.72 8.03
C GLU A 54 -1.20 -8.02 8.10
N GLY A 55 -0.38 -7.04 8.46
CA GLY A 55 1.05 -7.25 8.61
C GLY A 55 1.88 -7.03 7.35
N TYR A 56 1.28 -6.51 6.28
CA TYR A 56 2.01 -6.30 5.03
C TYR A 56 2.70 -4.95 4.95
N VAL A 57 2.21 -3.97 5.69
CA VAL A 57 2.67 -2.59 5.59
C VAL A 57 2.84 -2.03 6.98
N VAL A 58 3.80 -1.14 7.15
CA VAL A 58 3.99 -0.38 8.38
C VAL A 58 3.76 1.08 8.04
N MET A 59 2.88 1.74 8.79
CA MET A 59 2.62 3.16 8.58
C MET A 59 3.33 3.99 9.64
N SER A 60 3.96 5.06 9.19
CA SER A 60 4.64 6.01 10.08
C SER A 60 3.83 7.29 10.14
N GLU A 61 3.86 7.94 11.28
CA GLU A 61 3.12 9.18 11.45
C GLU A 61 3.61 10.28 10.51
N ASN A 62 4.92 10.34 10.28
CA ASN A 62 5.51 11.43 9.52
C ASN A 62 6.09 11.04 8.18
N ARG A 63 6.11 9.76 7.85
CA ARG A 63 6.81 9.30 6.65
C ARG A 63 5.98 8.46 5.70
N GLY A 64 4.67 8.43 5.91
CA GLY A 64 3.81 7.63 5.07
C GLY A 64 3.93 6.15 5.42
N ALA A 65 4.05 5.30 4.43
CA ALA A 65 4.01 3.87 4.63
C ALA A 65 5.24 3.20 4.04
N LYS A 66 5.54 2.00 4.51
CA LYS A 66 6.57 1.19 3.88
C LYS A 66 6.19 -0.29 3.98
N VAL A 67 6.70 -1.07 3.06
CA VAL A 67 6.45 -2.51 3.06
C VAL A 67 7.09 -3.12 4.30
N ALA A 68 6.34 -3.95 5.00
CA ALA A 68 6.85 -4.58 6.20
C ALA A 68 8.02 -5.51 5.86
N SER A 69 9.06 -5.45 6.68
CA SER A 69 10.17 -6.38 6.56
C SER A 69 9.83 -7.61 7.35
N MET A 70 9.90 -8.76 6.71
CA MET A 70 9.68 -10.00 7.42
C MET A 70 11.02 -10.50 7.90
N ASP A 71 11.27 -10.33 9.18
CA ASP A 71 12.42 -10.93 9.81
C ASP A 71 12.03 -12.29 10.33
N ILE A 72 12.70 -13.27 9.85
CA ILE A 72 12.48 -14.61 10.33
C ILE A 72 13.58 -14.97 11.30
#